data_6f60ba9e5e9b978b93dc823ce9f61236
#
_entry.id   6f60ba9e5e9b978b93dc823ce9f61236
#
_cell.length_a   1.000
_cell.length_b   1.000
_cell.length_c   1.000
_cell.angle_alpha   90.00
_cell.angle_beta   90.00
_cell.angle_gamma   90.00
#
_symmetry.space_group_name_H-M   'P 1'
#
loop_
_entity.id
_entity.type
_entity.pdbx_description
1 polymer ?
#
loop_
_entity_poly.entity_id
_entity_poly.type
_entity_poly.pdbx_seq_one_letter_code
_entity_poly.pdbx_strand_id
1 'polypeptide(L)'
;MMKSPLFWKVSTLLGCILLLLVPLFMVSNLISERESYRNDVENTLRQSTSGPQKLVGPLIAIPVTEIFYKLEDEKKVEYKKSYMHFILPESLLVEGNQHVESRSIGIYDGQIWNTDLKIKAQFSTEKMAQLKGETMTLGQPFIVVGVGDARGIGTVKVADINGETPSVEPGSGVYGALSGIHIPLTDNALAAKTFALDVSLSLAGTGSFSVVPVGRNSEMTLNSNWPHPGFMGNYLPVKHKIGDSGFQANWQSSWFANNMEGWFGGQESPEWSDIPAFSVTVATPTDQYQLTDRAVKYAILLIALTFMAFFVFETLTGLRLHPMQYLLVGLSLVLFYLVLLALSEHVGFTPAWIVASLVGAAMNGMYLQAVLKSWKRSGMFVLALLGLDVVMWFLLRSEDSALLLGSAVLAVALFSVMYLTRHFDWYSLSQPKRPEPPAEPDDDTMRIWK
;
A
#
# COMPACT_ATOMS: atom_id res chain seq x y z
N MET A 1 33.27 -38.48 12.17
CA MET A 1 32.30 -37.85 11.30
C MET A 1 32.86 -36.75 10.36
N MET A 2 34.01 -36.15 10.63
CA MET A 2 34.60 -35.02 9.83
C MET A 2 35.35 -35.41 8.56
N LYS A 3 35.33 -36.67 8.10
CA LYS A 3 36.06 -37.14 6.92
C LYS A 3 35.15 -37.53 5.74
N SER A 4 33.84 -37.28 5.79
CA SER A 4 32.94 -37.63 4.69
C SER A 4 33.03 -36.55 3.60
N PRO A 5 33.30 -36.90 2.34
CA PRO A 5 33.33 -35.99 1.21
C PRO A 5 31.99 -35.27 1.00
N LEU A 6 30.89 -35.95 1.32
CA LEU A 6 29.53 -35.40 1.27
C LEU A 6 29.33 -34.26 2.27
N PHE A 7 29.82 -34.44 3.50
CA PHE A 7 29.73 -33.40 4.54
C PHE A 7 30.43 -32.11 4.11
N TRP A 8 31.64 -32.20 3.61
CA TRP A 8 32.40 -31.04 3.12
C TRP A 8 31.68 -30.34 1.96
N LYS A 9 31.08 -31.10 1.08
CA LYS A 9 30.35 -30.55 -0.07
C LYS A 9 29.10 -29.80 0.36
N VAL A 10 28.27 -30.42 1.19
CA VAL A 10 27.05 -29.77 1.74
C VAL A 10 27.41 -28.50 2.51
N SER A 11 28.47 -28.57 3.35
CA SER A 11 28.95 -27.41 4.10
C SER A 11 29.42 -26.29 3.20
N THR A 12 30.10 -26.62 2.09
CA THR A 12 30.56 -25.62 1.11
C THR A 12 29.37 -24.98 0.37
N LEU A 13 28.37 -25.77 -0.03
CA LEU A 13 27.15 -25.24 -0.67
C LEU A 13 26.39 -24.33 0.27
N LEU A 14 26.26 -24.71 1.55
CA LEU A 14 25.66 -23.86 2.55
C LEU A 14 26.46 -22.54 2.73
N GLY A 15 27.80 -22.64 2.74
CA GLY A 15 28.68 -21.48 2.78
C GLY A 15 28.50 -20.57 1.57
N CYS A 16 28.32 -21.12 0.35
CA CYS A 16 28.01 -20.33 -0.85
C CYS A 16 26.65 -19.62 -0.73
N ILE A 17 25.61 -20.30 -0.20
CA ILE A 17 24.30 -19.65 0.03
C ILE A 17 24.45 -18.51 1.04
N LEU A 18 25.14 -18.72 2.16
CA LEU A 18 25.36 -17.68 3.16
C LEU A 18 26.13 -16.48 2.58
N LEU A 19 27.11 -16.72 1.72
CA LEU A 19 27.87 -15.67 1.06
C LEU A 19 26.99 -14.87 0.09
N LEU A 20 26.05 -15.52 -0.60
CA LEU A 20 25.09 -14.87 -1.51
C LEU A 20 24.05 -14.03 -0.77
N LEU A 21 23.83 -14.23 0.53
CA LEU A 21 22.96 -13.35 1.33
C LEU A 21 23.49 -11.91 1.38
N VAL A 22 24.82 -11.71 1.29
CA VAL A 22 25.41 -10.36 1.35
C VAL A 22 24.93 -9.51 0.15
N PRO A 23 25.16 -9.90 -1.10
CA PRO A 23 24.67 -9.10 -2.23
C PRO A 23 23.13 -9.07 -2.30
N LEU A 24 22.40 -10.10 -1.87
CA LEU A 24 20.93 -10.05 -1.73
C LEU A 24 20.48 -8.97 -0.75
N PHE A 25 21.15 -8.87 0.39
CA PHE A 25 20.86 -7.82 1.36
C PHE A 25 21.15 -6.42 0.80
N MET A 26 22.21 -6.27 0.01
CA MET A 26 22.49 -5.00 -0.70
C MET A 26 21.37 -4.63 -1.69
N VAL A 27 20.85 -5.61 -2.43
CA VAL A 27 19.70 -5.38 -3.34
C VAL A 27 18.44 -5.01 -2.56
N SER A 28 18.16 -5.68 -1.44
CA SER A 28 17.02 -5.36 -0.57
C SER A 28 17.13 -3.93 -0.01
N ASN A 29 18.32 -3.51 0.44
CA ASN A 29 18.54 -2.14 0.91
C ASN A 29 18.33 -1.12 -0.22
N LEU A 30 18.80 -1.42 -1.44
CA LEU A 30 18.58 -0.55 -2.59
C LEU A 30 17.09 -0.39 -2.92
N ILE A 31 16.29 -1.46 -2.83
CA ILE A 31 14.84 -1.40 -3.02
C ILE A 31 14.20 -0.47 -1.97
N SER A 32 14.58 -0.64 -0.69
CA SER A 32 14.06 0.19 0.40
C SER A 32 14.45 1.67 0.23
N GLU A 33 15.64 1.95 -0.27
CA GLU A 33 16.09 3.31 -0.60
C GLU A 33 15.23 3.92 -1.73
N ARG A 34 14.96 3.17 -2.80
CA ARG A 34 14.11 3.61 -3.91
C ARG A 34 12.66 3.83 -3.49
N GLU A 35 12.12 2.97 -2.63
CA GLU A 35 10.79 3.14 -2.03
C GLU A 35 10.72 4.41 -1.16
N SER A 36 11.79 4.70 -0.40
CA SER A 36 11.89 5.93 0.38
C SER A 36 11.89 7.17 -0.51
N TYR A 37 12.67 7.19 -1.59
CA TYR A 37 12.64 8.30 -2.56
C TYR A 37 11.26 8.51 -3.19
N ARG A 38 10.53 7.43 -3.51
CA ARG A 38 9.16 7.54 -3.99
C ARG A 38 8.25 8.19 -2.96
N ASN A 39 8.34 7.76 -1.70
CA ASN A 39 7.55 8.33 -0.61
C ASN A 39 7.89 9.83 -0.38
N ASP A 40 9.15 10.21 -0.55
CA ASP A 40 9.57 11.62 -0.47
C ASP A 40 8.98 12.45 -1.61
N VAL A 41 8.88 11.89 -2.82
CA VAL A 41 8.22 12.54 -3.96
C VAL A 41 6.71 12.70 -3.70
N GLU A 42 6.03 11.67 -3.18
CA GLU A 42 4.63 11.78 -2.78
C GLU A 42 4.43 12.85 -1.70
N ASN A 43 5.30 12.93 -0.71
CA ASN A 43 5.27 13.97 0.32
C ASN A 43 5.52 15.36 -0.27
N THR A 44 6.42 15.49 -1.24
CA THR A 44 6.69 16.76 -1.96
C THR A 44 5.45 17.20 -2.75
N LEU A 45 4.77 16.27 -3.43
CA LEU A 45 3.50 16.56 -4.10
C LEU A 45 2.42 17.01 -3.12
N ARG A 46 2.29 16.36 -1.96
CA ARG A 46 1.37 16.77 -0.89
C ARG A 46 1.68 18.17 -0.36
N GLN A 47 2.95 18.51 -0.22
CA GLN A 47 3.38 19.85 0.26
C GLN A 47 3.15 20.94 -0.78
N SER A 48 3.33 20.63 -2.07
CA SER A 48 3.20 21.59 -3.15
C SER A 48 1.77 21.78 -3.67
N THR A 49 0.87 20.84 -3.42
CA THR A 49 -0.54 20.92 -3.80
C THR A 49 -1.44 21.03 -2.56
N SER A 50 -1.99 19.90 -2.14
CA SER A 50 -2.78 19.73 -0.91
C SER A 50 -2.76 18.27 -0.51
N GLY A 51 -2.87 18.01 0.79
CA GLY A 51 -2.87 16.66 1.36
C GLY A 51 -4.18 15.90 1.17
N PRO A 52 -4.36 14.82 1.93
CA PRO A 52 -5.64 14.13 2.04
C PRO A 52 -6.73 15.10 2.49
N GLN A 53 -7.93 14.98 1.89
CA GLN A 53 -9.04 15.86 2.21
C GLN A 53 -10.12 15.14 3.01
N LYS A 54 -10.58 15.79 4.06
CA LYS A 54 -11.71 15.36 4.86
C LYS A 54 -12.72 16.50 4.95
N LEU A 55 -13.85 16.35 4.27
CA LEU A 55 -14.94 17.29 4.28
C LEU A 55 -15.78 17.08 5.55
N VAL A 56 -15.94 18.13 6.36
CA VAL A 56 -16.74 18.14 7.58
C VAL A 56 -17.80 19.24 7.47
N GLY A 57 -19.02 18.86 7.54
CA GLY A 57 -20.12 19.83 7.37
C GLY A 57 -20.87 19.66 6.04
N PRO A 58 -21.76 20.63 5.73
CA PRO A 58 -22.00 21.87 6.47
C PRO A 58 -22.62 21.67 7.85
N LEU A 59 -22.19 22.50 8.81
CA LEU A 59 -22.67 22.54 10.20
C LEU A 59 -23.04 24.00 10.55
N ILE A 60 -24.05 24.22 11.34
CA ILE A 60 -24.24 25.54 11.97
C ILE A 60 -23.42 25.58 13.24
N ALA A 61 -22.52 26.53 13.35
CA ALA A 61 -21.72 26.80 14.52
C ALA A 61 -22.24 28.08 15.23
N ILE A 62 -22.45 27.99 16.52
CA ILE A 62 -22.95 29.09 17.39
C ILE A 62 -21.93 29.31 18.49
N PRO A 63 -21.25 30.45 18.56
CA PRO A 63 -20.45 30.81 19.72
C PRO A 63 -21.34 30.96 20.94
N VAL A 64 -21.08 30.23 22.01
CA VAL A 64 -21.84 30.31 23.28
C VAL A 64 -20.87 30.74 24.36
N THR A 65 -21.30 31.74 25.14
CA THR A 65 -20.64 32.15 26.37
C THR A 65 -21.57 31.90 27.52
N GLU A 66 -21.20 31.01 28.43
CA GLU A 66 -21.95 30.65 29.62
C GLU A 66 -21.31 31.29 30.85
N ILE A 67 -22.13 31.93 31.66
CA ILE A 67 -21.73 32.55 32.92
C ILE A 67 -22.20 31.67 34.07
N PHE A 68 -21.29 31.22 34.90
CA PHE A 68 -21.60 30.45 36.09
C PHE A 68 -20.86 31.02 37.32
N TYR A 69 -21.47 30.84 38.48
CA TYR A 69 -20.94 31.34 39.74
C TYR A 69 -20.42 30.18 40.59
N LYS A 70 -19.19 30.28 41.04
CA LYS A 70 -18.59 29.33 41.98
C LYS A 70 -18.35 30.03 43.32
N LEU A 71 -18.65 29.34 44.41
CA LEU A 71 -18.33 29.86 45.76
C LEU A 71 -16.86 29.55 46.05
N GLU A 72 -16.07 30.61 46.23
CA GLU A 72 -14.68 30.53 46.70
C GLU A 72 -14.56 31.47 47.90
N ASP A 73 -14.09 30.93 49.04
CA ASP A 73 -13.95 31.68 50.31
C ASP A 73 -15.21 32.50 50.69
N GLU A 74 -16.36 31.86 50.60
CA GLU A 74 -17.70 32.46 50.89
C GLU A 74 -18.11 33.60 49.92
N LYS A 75 -17.33 33.89 48.90
CA LYS A 75 -17.66 34.88 47.86
C LYS A 75 -18.11 34.19 46.58
N LYS A 76 -19.18 34.72 45.97
CA LYS A 76 -19.60 34.31 44.61
C LYS A 76 -18.62 34.91 43.61
N VAL A 77 -17.83 34.07 42.97
CA VAL A 77 -16.91 34.44 41.86
C VAL A 77 -17.57 34.08 40.55
N GLU A 78 -17.61 35.04 39.61
CA GLU A 78 -18.14 34.85 38.26
C GLU A 78 -17.09 34.19 37.37
N TYR A 79 -17.48 33.09 36.72
CA TYR A 79 -16.71 32.42 35.73
C TYR A 79 -17.40 32.44 34.37
N LYS A 80 -16.64 32.68 33.32
CA LYS A 80 -17.10 32.64 31.92
C LYS A 80 -16.48 31.45 31.21
N LYS A 81 -17.33 30.62 30.60
CA LYS A 81 -16.89 29.53 29.72
C LYS A 81 -17.41 29.81 28.32
N SER A 82 -16.52 29.91 27.35
CA SER A 82 -16.88 30.06 25.94
C SER A 82 -16.58 28.74 25.21
N TYR A 83 -17.57 28.30 24.42
CA TYR A 83 -17.45 27.10 23.60
C TYR A 83 -18.27 27.27 22.31
N MET A 84 -18.01 26.38 21.32
CA MET A 84 -18.77 26.37 20.10
C MET A 84 -19.84 25.29 20.17
N HIS A 85 -21.10 25.67 19.95
CA HIS A 85 -22.20 24.70 19.84
C HIS A 85 -22.50 24.43 18.37
N PHE A 86 -22.63 23.15 18.01
CA PHE A 86 -22.88 22.74 16.64
C PHE A 86 -24.29 22.20 16.46
N ILE A 87 -24.96 22.63 15.39
CA ILE A 87 -26.24 22.08 14.96
C ILE A 87 -26.03 21.35 13.64
N LEU A 88 -26.40 20.09 13.63
CA LEU A 88 -26.29 19.17 12.50
C LEU A 88 -27.49 19.33 11.56
N PRO A 89 -27.29 19.15 10.24
CA PRO A 89 -28.40 19.19 9.29
C PRO A 89 -29.31 17.94 9.44
N GLU A 90 -30.59 18.11 9.08
CA GLU A 90 -31.55 17.00 9.03
C GLU A 90 -31.24 16.06 7.83
N SER A 91 -30.77 16.61 6.73
CA SER A 91 -30.29 15.84 5.58
C SER A 91 -29.03 16.43 4.97
N LEU A 92 -28.16 15.54 4.51
CA LEU A 92 -26.93 15.89 3.79
C LEU A 92 -26.85 15.04 2.52
N LEU A 93 -26.74 15.69 1.38
CA LEU A 93 -26.47 15.08 0.08
C LEU A 93 -25.20 15.67 -0.49
N VAL A 94 -24.23 14.82 -0.80
CA VAL A 94 -22.94 15.19 -1.43
C VAL A 94 -22.83 14.47 -2.76
N GLU A 95 -22.72 15.21 -3.83
CA GLU A 95 -22.46 14.70 -5.18
C GLU A 95 -21.08 15.19 -5.62
N GLY A 96 -20.18 14.27 -5.99
CA GLY A 96 -18.82 14.57 -6.41
C GLY A 96 -18.48 13.98 -7.77
N ASN A 97 -17.79 14.80 -8.59
CA ASN A 97 -17.13 14.34 -9.80
C ASN A 97 -15.63 14.56 -9.62
N GLN A 98 -14.92 13.47 -9.42
CA GLN A 98 -13.47 13.46 -9.17
C GLN A 98 -12.71 13.17 -10.44
N HIS A 99 -11.73 14.01 -10.73
CA HIS A 99 -10.78 13.81 -11.81
C HIS A 99 -9.38 13.58 -11.23
N VAL A 100 -8.80 12.42 -11.50
CA VAL A 100 -7.48 12.02 -11.04
C VAL A 100 -6.50 12.16 -12.19
N GLU A 101 -5.36 12.78 -11.91
CA GLU A 101 -4.24 12.95 -12.83
C GLU A 101 -2.98 12.39 -12.20
N SER A 102 -2.15 11.70 -13.00
CA SER A 102 -0.80 11.32 -12.60
C SER A 102 0.17 12.46 -12.87
N ARG A 103 1.00 12.79 -11.89
CA ARG A 103 2.11 13.74 -12.04
C ARG A 103 3.42 13.08 -11.70
N SER A 104 4.40 13.25 -12.61
CA SER A 104 5.74 12.66 -12.44
C SER A 104 6.73 13.70 -11.93
N ILE A 105 7.54 13.29 -10.95
CA ILE A 105 8.74 14.02 -10.54
C ILE A 105 9.94 13.06 -10.72
N GLY A 106 10.76 13.33 -11.74
CA GLY A 106 11.79 12.39 -12.18
C GLY A 106 11.18 11.11 -12.74
N ILE A 107 11.52 9.98 -12.16
CA ILE A 107 11.01 8.64 -12.52
C ILE A 107 9.82 8.19 -11.66
N TYR A 108 9.41 8.99 -10.69
CA TYR A 108 8.36 8.64 -9.73
C TYR A 108 7.05 9.33 -10.08
N ASP A 109 5.96 8.55 -10.07
CA ASP A 109 4.61 9.03 -10.33
C ASP A 109 3.84 9.17 -9.02
N GLY A 110 3.15 10.29 -8.87
CA GLY A 110 2.18 10.53 -7.81
C GLY A 110 0.83 10.92 -8.38
N GLN A 111 -0.24 10.62 -7.68
CA GLN A 111 -1.59 10.96 -8.08
C GLN A 111 -2.07 12.20 -7.33
N ILE A 112 -2.59 13.16 -8.10
CA ILE A 112 -3.35 14.29 -7.59
C ILE A 112 -4.76 14.20 -8.13
N TRP A 113 -5.72 14.68 -7.38
CA TRP A 113 -7.12 14.68 -7.81
C TRP A 113 -7.76 16.03 -7.55
N ASN A 114 -8.74 16.36 -8.38
CA ASN A 114 -9.64 17.49 -8.22
C ASN A 114 -11.08 16.98 -8.24
N THR A 115 -11.90 17.43 -7.32
CA THR A 115 -13.28 17.00 -7.18
C THR A 115 -14.21 18.21 -7.19
N ASP A 116 -15.13 18.25 -8.13
CA ASP A 116 -16.23 19.21 -8.12
C ASP A 116 -17.36 18.63 -7.28
N LEU A 117 -17.63 19.27 -6.15
CA LEU A 117 -18.62 18.89 -5.16
C LEU A 117 -19.87 19.77 -5.26
N LYS A 118 -21.03 19.12 -5.18
CA LYS A 118 -22.30 19.76 -4.89
C LYS A 118 -22.80 19.24 -3.55
N ILE A 119 -22.94 20.15 -2.60
CA ILE A 119 -23.28 19.84 -1.21
C ILE A 119 -24.63 20.48 -0.93
N LYS A 120 -25.64 19.65 -0.65
CA LYS A 120 -26.97 20.10 -0.28
C LYS A 120 -27.30 19.67 1.14
N ALA A 121 -27.74 20.60 1.94
CA ALA A 121 -28.10 20.33 3.32
C ALA A 121 -29.41 21.05 3.71
N GLN A 122 -30.21 20.41 4.54
CA GLN A 122 -31.41 21.00 5.14
C GLN A 122 -31.23 21.17 6.64
N PHE A 123 -31.50 22.33 7.13
CA PHE A 123 -31.39 22.68 8.57
C PHE A 123 -32.75 23.03 9.17
N SER A 124 -32.92 22.68 10.45
CA SER A 124 -34.02 23.14 11.30
C SER A 124 -33.47 24.15 12.33
N THR A 125 -34.10 25.29 12.43
CA THR A 125 -33.75 26.34 13.41
C THR A 125 -34.38 26.14 14.75
N GLU A 126 -35.28 25.14 14.92
CA GLU A 126 -35.99 24.88 16.19
C GLU A 126 -35.03 24.60 17.35
N LYS A 127 -33.92 23.89 17.06
CA LYS A 127 -32.87 23.60 18.05
C LYS A 127 -32.14 24.86 18.54
N MET A 128 -32.04 25.93 17.74
CA MET A 128 -31.42 27.18 18.14
C MET A 128 -32.29 27.90 19.17
N ALA A 129 -33.62 27.83 19.06
CA ALA A 129 -34.53 28.44 20.00
C ALA A 129 -34.47 27.81 21.38
N GLN A 130 -34.05 26.56 21.49
CA GLN A 130 -33.90 25.81 22.75
C GLN A 130 -32.61 26.19 23.50
N LEU A 131 -31.62 26.81 22.86
CA LEU A 131 -30.37 27.25 23.50
C LEU A 131 -30.47 28.53 24.32
N LYS A 132 -31.64 29.19 24.37
CA LYS A 132 -31.85 30.41 25.15
C LYS A 132 -31.95 30.08 26.65
N GLY A 133 -30.91 30.42 27.42
CA GLY A 133 -30.86 30.31 28.86
C GLY A 133 -30.52 31.69 29.50
N GLU A 134 -30.95 31.93 30.74
CA GLU A 134 -30.68 33.22 31.43
C GLU A 134 -29.19 33.49 31.64
N THR A 135 -28.36 32.43 31.65
CA THR A 135 -26.89 32.49 31.88
C THR A 135 -26.09 32.35 30.61
N MET A 136 -26.72 32.20 29.43
CA MET A 136 -26.07 31.96 28.13
C MET A 136 -26.24 33.19 27.24
N THR A 137 -25.10 33.63 26.67
CA THR A 137 -25.05 34.63 25.60
C THR A 137 -24.66 33.93 24.31
N LEU A 138 -25.49 34.05 23.28
CA LEU A 138 -25.24 33.49 21.96
C LEU A 138 -24.57 34.54 21.07
N GLY A 139 -23.47 34.18 20.41
CA GLY A 139 -22.89 34.96 19.33
C GLY A 139 -23.64 34.77 17.99
N GLN A 140 -23.20 35.43 16.94
CA GLN A 140 -23.80 35.31 15.63
C GLN A 140 -23.55 33.87 15.04
N PRO A 141 -24.61 33.14 14.68
CA PRO A 141 -24.46 31.82 14.07
C PRO A 141 -23.89 31.94 12.65
N PHE A 142 -23.13 30.94 12.28
CA PHE A 142 -22.57 30.81 10.93
C PHE A 142 -22.50 29.34 10.51
N ILE A 143 -22.51 29.11 9.19
CA ILE A 143 -22.33 27.76 8.62
C ILE A 143 -20.84 27.50 8.43
N VAL A 144 -20.39 26.33 8.81
CA VAL A 144 -19.02 25.85 8.65
C VAL A 144 -18.98 24.74 7.61
N VAL A 145 -18.08 24.86 6.65
CA VAL A 145 -17.67 23.77 5.76
C VAL A 145 -16.17 23.57 5.96
N GLY A 146 -15.82 22.56 6.73
CA GLY A 146 -14.45 22.22 7.06
C GLY A 146 -13.82 21.30 6.02
N VAL A 147 -12.52 21.50 5.79
CA VAL A 147 -11.68 20.66 4.91
C VAL A 147 -10.38 20.29 5.60
N GLY A 148 -9.74 19.21 5.16
CA GLY A 148 -8.48 18.77 5.71
C GLY A 148 -7.31 19.73 5.45
N ASP A 149 -7.29 20.31 4.24
CA ASP A 149 -6.24 21.27 3.80
C ASP A 149 -6.88 22.38 2.96
N ALA A 150 -6.89 23.60 3.48
CA ALA A 150 -7.48 24.76 2.80
C ALA A 150 -6.81 25.13 1.47
N ARG A 151 -5.56 24.72 1.25
CA ARG A 151 -4.83 24.95 -0.01
C ARG A 151 -5.50 24.25 -1.19
N GLY A 152 -6.27 23.20 -0.93
CA GLY A 152 -7.04 22.48 -1.95
C GLY A 152 -8.34 23.17 -2.34
N ILE A 153 -8.80 24.19 -1.63
CA ILE A 153 -10.03 24.90 -1.96
C ILE A 153 -9.82 25.74 -3.24
N GLY A 154 -10.56 25.39 -4.27
CA GLY A 154 -10.63 26.17 -5.52
C GLY A 154 -11.78 27.14 -5.52
N THR A 155 -12.73 26.98 -6.45
CA THR A 155 -13.92 27.84 -6.53
C THR A 155 -14.96 27.42 -5.51
N VAL A 156 -15.54 28.43 -4.84
CA VAL A 156 -16.69 28.25 -3.94
C VAL A 156 -17.84 29.09 -4.47
N LYS A 157 -19.01 28.49 -4.60
CA LYS A 157 -20.28 29.18 -4.94
C LYS A 157 -21.35 28.69 -3.99
N VAL A 158 -22.00 29.60 -3.33
CA VAL A 158 -23.14 29.33 -2.48
C VAL A 158 -24.38 29.85 -3.17
N ALA A 159 -25.41 29.00 -3.25
CA ALA A 159 -26.70 29.44 -3.75
C ALA A 159 -27.37 30.34 -2.74
N ASP A 160 -28.44 30.97 -3.22
CA ASP A 160 -29.31 31.81 -2.41
C ASP A 160 -29.84 31.06 -1.18
N ILE A 161 -29.77 31.69 -0.01
CA ILE A 161 -30.41 31.24 1.24
C ILE A 161 -31.58 32.18 1.55
N ASN A 162 -32.80 31.71 1.34
CA ASN A 162 -34.03 32.47 1.60
C ASN A 162 -34.10 33.87 0.93
N GLY A 163 -33.63 33.99 -0.31
CA GLY A 163 -33.66 35.22 -1.10
C GLY A 163 -32.44 36.14 -0.94
N GLU A 164 -31.43 35.70 -0.18
CA GLU A 164 -30.18 36.45 -0.02
C GLU A 164 -28.96 35.63 -0.49
N THR A 165 -28.07 36.27 -1.20
CA THR A 165 -26.77 35.64 -1.59
C THR A 165 -25.79 35.87 -0.44
N PRO A 166 -25.40 34.82 0.32
CA PRO A 166 -24.52 34.98 1.47
C PRO A 166 -23.09 35.27 1.03
N SER A 167 -22.35 36.01 1.87
CA SER A 167 -20.89 36.12 1.76
C SER A 167 -20.22 34.83 2.22
N VAL A 168 -19.16 34.41 1.52
CA VAL A 168 -18.31 33.28 1.93
C VAL A 168 -17.00 33.84 2.43
N GLU A 169 -16.63 33.48 3.64
CA GLU A 169 -15.40 33.95 4.25
C GLU A 169 -14.37 32.82 4.42
N PRO A 170 -13.08 33.11 4.25
CA PRO A 170 -12.02 32.13 4.42
C PRO A 170 -11.87 31.75 5.92
N GLY A 171 -11.45 30.50 6.15
CA GLY A 171 -11.32 29.92 7.49
C GLY A 171 -12.63 29.32 7.98
N SER A 172 -12.53 28.35 8.86
CA SER A 172 -13.72 27.68 9.43
C SER A 172 -14.49 28.52 10.45
N GLY A 173 -13.89 29.58 10.98
CA GLY A 173 -14.47 30.34 12.11
C GLY A 173 -14.46 29.59 13.45
N VAL A 174 -14.00 28.34 13.47
CA VAL A 174 -13.91 27.49 14.65
C VAL A 174 -12.45 27.43 15.10
N TYR A 175 -12.21 27.74 16.36
CA TYR A 175 -10.86 27.62 16.92
C TYR A 175 -10.42 26.17 16.97
N GLY A 176 -9.23 25.91 16.48
CA GLY A 176 -8.63 24.56 16.43
C GLY A 176 -8.10 24.19 15.03
N ALA A 177 -7.91 22.91 14.78
CA ALA A 177 -7.22 22.40 13.61
C ALA A 177 -8.08 22.29 12.33
N LEU A 178 -9.33 22.77 12.32
CA LEU A 178 -10.21 22.67 11.16
C LEU A 178 -10.01 23.85 10.22
N SER A 179 -9.47 23.59 9.05
CA SER A 179 -9.44 24.54 7.93
C SER A 179 -10.78 24.55 7.19
N GLY A 180 -11.04 25.55 6.35
CA GLY A 180 -12.25 25.56 5.53
C GLY A 180 -12.77 26.94 5.19
N ILE A 181 -14.08 27.03 5.07
CA ILE A 181 -14.84 28.28 4.84
C ILE A 181 -15.97 28.41 5.86
N HIS A 182 -16.40 29.63 6.10
CA HIS A 182 -17.62 29.87 6.85
C HIS A 182 -18.52 30.89 6.16
N ILE A 183 -19.83 30.80 6.48
CA ILE A 183 -20.89 31.61 5.87
C ILE A 183 -21.70 32.19 7.01
N PRO A 184 -21.61 33.49 7.31
CA PRO A 184 -22.44 34.12 8.32
C PRO A 184 -23.94 33.99 8.00
N LEU A 185 -24.75 33.61 8.98
CA LEU A 185 -26.18 33.50 8.79
C LEU A 185 -26.85 34.88 9.09
N THR A 186 -27.75 35.25 8.19
CA THR A 186 -28.53 36.47 8.32
C THR A 186 -29.78 36.28 9.19
N ASP A 187 -30.34 37.36 9.69
CA ASP A 187 -31.57 37.32 10.50
C ASP A 187 -32.75 36.69 9.74
N ASN A 188 -32.81 36.86 8.42
CA ASN A 188 -33.83 36.25 7.55
C ASN A 188 -33.70 34.72 7.53
N ALA A 189 -32.47 34.20 7.42
CA ALA A 189 -32.22 32.77 7.48
C ALA A 189 -32.61 32.18 8.85
N LEU A 190 -32.34 32.92 9.89
CA LEU A 190 -32.65 32.51 11.29
C LEU A 190 -34.15 32.62 11.63
N ALA A 191 -34.91 33.48 10.95
CA ALA A 191 -36.36 33.64 11.16
C ALA A 191 -37.18 32.48 10.57
N ALA A 192 -36.62 31.78 9.54
CA ALA A 192 -37.27 30.64 8.95
C ALA A 192 -37.16 29.41 9.86
N LYS A 193 -38.21 28.58 9.94
CA LYS A 193 -38.18 27.32 10.72
C LYS A 193 -37.22 26.29 10.12
N THR A 194 -37.07 26.31 8.79
CA THR A 194 -36.16 25.44 8.05
C THR A 194 -35.56 26.23 6.88
N PHE A 195 -34.33 25.95 6.55
CA PHE A 195 -33.72 26.47 5.31
C PHE A 195 -32.85 25.39 4.63
N ALA A 196 -32.72 25.55 3.33
CA ALA A 196 -31.84 24.72 2.52
C ALA A 196 -30.54 25.47 2.18
N LEU A 197 -29.45 24.78 2.20
CA LEU A 197 -28.14 25.24 1.75
C LEU A 197 -27.70 24.44 0.56
N ASP A 198 -27.24 25.10 -0.50
CA ASP A 198 -26.61 24.49 -1.68
C ASP A 198 -25.25 25.15 -1.90
N VAL A 199 -24.20 24.38 -1.77
CA VAL A 199 -22.81 24.83 -1.95
C VAL A 199 -22.16 24.03 -3.05
N SER A 200 -21.58 24.70 -4.05
CA SER A 200 -20.69 24.11 -5.05
C SER A 200 -19.25 24.46 -4.69
N LEU A 201 -18.43 23.43 -4.50
CA LEU A 201 -17.03 23.54 -4.04
C LEU A 201 -16.13 22.72 -4.95
N SER A 202 -15.10 23.32 -5.51
CA SER A 202 -14.00 22.58 -6.15
C SER A 202 -12.89 22.34 -5.11
N LEU A 203 -12.52 21.08 -4.92
CA LEU A 203 -11.56 20.66 -3.89
C LEU A 203 -10.49 19.77 -4.52
N ALA A 204 -9.24 20.19 -4.40
CA ALA A 204 -8.07 19.41 -4.83
C ALA A 204 -7.43 18.68 -3.66
N GLY A 205 -6.78 17.56 -3.94
CA GLY A 205 -6.09 16.80 -2.92
C GLY A 205 -5.18 15.70 -3.47
N THR A 206 -4.55 14.98 -2.54
CA THR A 206 -3.76 13.78 -2.81
C THR A 206 -4.21 12.65 -1.89
N GLY A 207 -3.95 11.41 -2.29
CA GLY A 207 -4.25 10.25 -1.45
C GLY A 207 -5.74 10.02 -1.24
N SER A 208 -6.31 10.39 -0.09
CA SER A 208 -7.70 10.08 0.24
C SER A 208 -8.64 11.29 0.18
N PHE A 209 -9.89 10.99 -0.17
CA PHE A 209 -11.03 11.91 -0.03
C PHE A 209 -12.06 11.29 0.91
N SER A 210 -12.47 12.06 1.93
CA SER A 210 -13.40 11.61 2.96
C SER A 210 -14.49 12.63 3.19
N VAL A 211 -15.70 12.18 3.51
CA VAL A 211 -16.85 13.02 3.86
C VAL A 211 -17.47 12.51 5.16
N VAL A 212 -17.59 13.38 6.15
CA VAL A 212 -18.24 13.07 7.43
C VAL A 212 -19.76 13.09 7.23
N PRO A 213 -20.50 12.04 7.57
CA PRO A 213 -21.95 11.98 7.41
C PRO A 213 -22.68 12.75 8.55
N VAL A 214 -22.52 14.07 8.56
CA VAL A 214 -23.05 14.93 9.65
C VAL A 214 -24.57 15.06 9.66
N GLY A 215 -25.26 14.74 8.56
CA GLY A 215 -26.72 14.79 8.51
C GLY A 215 -27.37 13.62 9.26
N ARG A 216 -28.59 13.83 9.77
CA ARG A 216 -29.42 12.72 10.27
C ARG A 216 -29.61 11.63 9.22
N ASN A 217 -29.80 12.04 7.98
CA ASN A 217 -29.69 11.19 6.80
C ASN A 217 -28.60 11.77 5.92
N SER A 218 -27.57 11.00 5.66
CA SER A 218 -26.44 11.40 4.83
C SER A 218 -26.26 10.47 3.65
N GLU A 219 -26.12 11.05 2.48
CA GLU A 219 -25.84 10.34 1.25
C GLU A 219 -24.68 11.00 0.51
N MET A 220 -23.77 10.18 -0.02
CA MET A 220 -22.69 10.64 -0.89
C MET A 220 -22.66 9.79 -2.16
N THR A 221 -22.60 10.44 -3.29
CA THR A 221 -22.33 9.81 -4.59
C THR A 221 -21.05 10.39 -5.17
N LEU A 222 -20.10 9.54 -5.51
CA LEU A 222 -18.83 9.94 -6.12
C LEU A 222 -18.60 9.19 -7.41
N ASN A 223 -18.33 9.95 -8.48
CA ASN A 223 -17.87 9.46 -9.77
C ASN A 223 -16.40 9.84 -9.93
N SER A 224 -15.57 8.93 -10.44
CA SER A 224 -14.15 9.18 -10.68
C SER A 224 -13.69 8.47 -11.95
N ASN A 225 -12.74 9.06 -12.65
CA ASN A 225 -12.05 8.45 -13.78
C ASN A 225 -10.96 7.44 -13.35
N TRP A 226 -10.77 7.23 -12.05
CA TRP A 226 -9.74 6.34 -11.52
C TRP A 226 -10.24 4.91 -11.40
N PRO A 227 -9.60 3.90 -12.05
CA PRO A 227 -10.10 2.52 -12.06
C PRO A 227 -9.73 1.70 -10.82
N HIS A 228 -8.91 2.24 -9.90
CA HIS A 228 -8.43 1.52 -8.73
C HIS A 228 -8.79 2.22 -7.40
N PRO A 229 -10.10 2.34 -7.06
CA PRO A 229 -10.50 2.91 -5.78
C PRO A 229 -10.17 1.98 -4.62
N GLY A 230 -9.60 2.52 -3.55
CA GLY A 230 -9.55 1.87 -2.26
C GLY A 230 -10.68 2.39 -1.37
N PHE A 231 -11.74 1.61 -1.17
CA PHE A 231 -12.82 1.99 -0.24
C PHE A 231 -12.38 1.68 1.18
N MET A 232 -12.20 2.71 1.97
CA MET A 232 -11.70 2.65 3.34
C MET A 232 -12.61 3.44 4.28
N GLY A 233 -12.27 3.46 5.57
CA GLY A 233 -13.01 4.20 6.58
C GLY A 233 -14.07 3.38 7.29
N ASN A 234 -14.92 4.07 8.04
CA ASN A 234 -15.90 3.43 8.93
C ASN A 234 -17.17 2.98 8.21
N TYR A 235 -17.37 3.46 6.97
CA TYR A 235 -18.55 3.17 6.16
C TYR A 235 -18.13 2.78 4.75
N LEU A 236 -18.46 1.57 4.36
CA LEU A 236 -18.27 1.11 2.98
C LEU A 236 -19.42 1.59 2.07
N PRO A 237 -19.20 1.73 0.76
CA PRO A 237 -20.27 2.11 -0.16
C PRO A 237 -21.35 1.01 -0.22
N VAL A 238 -22.62 1.43 -0.18
CA VAL A 238 -23.77 0.54 -0.30
C VAL A 238 -23.88 -0.03 -1.71
N LYS A 239 -23.51 0.79 -2.71
CA LYS A 239 -23.47 0.39 -4.11
C LYS A 239 -22.20 0.95 -4.74
N HIS A 240 -21.53 0.13 -5.53
CA HIS A 240 -20.39 0.57 -6.33
C HIS A 240 -20.32 -0.15 -7.66
N LYS A 241 -19.76 0.52 -8.65
CA LYS A 241 -19.45 -0.03 -9.98
C LYS A 241 -18.03 0.42 -10.32
N ILE A 242 -17.15 -0.53 -10.60
CA ILE A 242 -15.75 -0.28 -10.99
C ILE A 242 -15.56 -0.82 -12.41
N GLY A 243 -14.86 -0.06 -13.24
CA GLY A 243 -14.51 -0.44 -14.61
C GLY A 243 -13.21 0.22 -15.05
N ASP A 244 -12.74 -0.11 -16.24
CA ASP A 244 -11.47 0.41 -16.77
C ASP A 244 -11.47 1.95 -16.95
N SER A 245 -12.63 2.55 -17.11
CA SER A 245 -12.81 4.00 -17.26
C SER A 245 -12.98 4.76 -15.95
N GLY A 246 -12.96 4.06 -14.80
CA GLY A 246 -13.15 4.66 -13.48
C GLY A 246 -14.19 3.95 -12.62
N PHE A 247 -14.66 4.65 -11.58
CA PHE A 247 -15.65 4.10 -10.66
C PHE A 247 -16.80 5.06 -10.38
N GLN A 248 -17.92 4.49 -9.97
CA GLN A 248 -19.04 5.18 -9.34
C GLN A 248 -19.38 4.47 -8.03
N ALA A 249 -19.52 5.22 -6.95
CA ALA A 249 -19.83 4.66 -5.64
C ALA A 249 -20.83 5.54 -4.89
N ASN A 250 -21.71 4.90 -4.11
CA ASN A 250 -22.74 5.55 -3.32
C ASN A 250 -22.63 5.07 -1.87
N TRP A 251 -22.60 6.01 -0.93
CA TRP A 251 -22.63 5.77 0.51
C TRP A 251 -23.91 6.34 1.11
N GLN A 252 -24.40 5.69 2.11
CA GLN A 252 -25.58 6.12 2.86
C GLN A 252 -25.37 5.86 4.36
N SER A 253 -25.77 6.81 5.18
CA SER A 253 -25.80 6.66 6.63
C SER A 253 -27.03 7.30 7.19
N SER A 254 -27.66 6.64 8.16
CA SER A 254 -28.81 7.14 8.88
C SER A 254 -28.45 7.55 10.29
N TRP A 255 -29.29 8.36 10.91
CA TRP A 255 -29.21 8.77 12.31
C TRP A 255 -28.89 7.63 13.29
N PHE A 256 -29.55 6.48 13.07
CA PHE A 256 -29.37 5.31 13.93
C PHE A 256 -27.99 4.66 13.81
N ALA A 257 -27.30 4.86 12.68
CA ALA A 257 -26.02 4.24 12.39
C ALA A 257 -24.82 5.12 12.76
N ASN A 258 -24.98 6.46 12.72
CA ASN A 258 -23.83 7.35 12.77
C ASN A 258 -23.59 8.05 14.12
N ASN A 259 -24.64 8.24 14.96
CA ASN A 259 -24.58 8.95 16.25
C ASN A 259 -23.71 10.24 16.22
N MET A 260 -23.81 11.02 15.13
CA MET A 260 -22.96 12.22 14.96
C MET A 260 -23.23 13.28 16.05
N GLU A 261 -24.43 13.32 16.63
CA GLU A 261 -24.69 14.23 17.79
C GLU A 261 -23.75 13.95 18.96
N GLY A 262 -23.33 12.73 19.20
CA GLY A 262 -22.35 12.39 20.22
C GLY A 262 -20.96 13.02 19.98
N TRP A 263 -20.57 13.19 18.72
CA TRP A 263 -19.30 13.82 18.36
C TRP A 263 -19.33 15.35 18.48
N PHE A 264 -20.46 15.96 18.17
CA PHE A 264 -20.61 17.42 18.08
C PHE A 264 -21.37 18.04 19.27
N GLY A 265 -21.96 17.23 20.14
CA GLY A 265 -22.78 17.70 21.26
C GLY A 265 -22.01 18.10 22.51
N GLY A 266 -20.70 17.91 22.55
CA GLY A 266 -19.83 18.26 23.65
C GLY A 266 -19.51 19.76 23.73
N GLN A 267 -19.06 20.21 24.91
CA GLN A 267 -18.54 21.58 25.10
C GLN A 267 -17.08 21.73 24.63
N GLU A 268 -16.44 20.65 24.26
CA GLU A 268 -15.10 20.62 23.70
C GLU A 268 -15.21 20.34 22.21
N SER A 269 -14.35 20.97 21.41
CA SER A 269 -14.29 20.68 19.97
C SER A 269 -13.83 19.25 19.75
N PRO A 270 -14.52 18.48 18.90
CA PRO A 270 -14.12 17.11 18.62
C PRO A 270 -12.75 17.07 17.94
N GLU A 271 -12.02 15.96 18.10
CA GLU A 271 -10.84 15.71 17.30
C GLU A 271 -11.26 15.33 15.88
N TRP A 272 -11.10 16.28 14.96
CA TRP A 272 -11.65 16.22 13.60
C TRP A 272 -11.12 15.04 12.79
N SER A 273 -9.89 14.57 13.09
CA SER A 273 -9.26 13.39 12.46
C SER A 273 -10.04 12.11 12.73
N ASP A 274 -10.60 11.96 13.91
CA ASP A 274 -11.15 10.69 14.41
C ASP A 274 -12.63 10.49 14.07
N ILE A 275 -13.32 11.57 13.65
CA ILE A 275 -14.73 11.47 13.29
C ILE A 275 -14.92 10.47 12.15
N PRO A 276 -15.83 9.49 12.28
CA PRO A 276 -16.13 8.51 11.25
C PRO A 276 -16.56 9.16 9.93
N ALA A 277 -16.07 8.64 8.80
CA ALA A 277 -16.33 9.22 7.49
C ALA A 277 -16.52 8.16 6.39
N PHE A 278 -17.26 8.53 5.36
CA PHE A 278 -17.20 7.89 4.03
C PHE A 278 -15.83 8.19 3.44
N SER A 279 -15.09 7.18 2.99
CA SER A 279 -13.72 7.41 2.55
C SER A 279 -13.38 6.59 1.32
N VAL A 280 -12.66 7.21 0.40
CA VAL A 280 -12.05 6.57 -0.75
C VAL A 280 -10.62 7.03 -0.89
N THR A 281 -9.72 6.11 -1.23
CA THR A 281 -8.33 6.41 -1.57
C THR A 281 -8.11 6.20 -3.05
N VAL A 282 -7.30 7.07 -3.63
CA VAL A 282 -6.73 6.87 -4.96
C VAL A 282 -5.54 5.94 -4.79
N ALA A 283 -5.83 4.62 -4.85
CA ALA A 283 -4.80 3.61 -4.69
C ALA A 283 -3.94 3.52 -5.96
N THR A 284 -2.63 3.42 -5.79
CA THR A 284 -1.73 3.07 -6.90
C THR A 284 -1.90 1.58 -7.21
N PRO A 285 -2.14 1.18 -8.47
CA PRO A 285 -2.11 -0.23 -8.82
C PRO A 285 -0.75 -0.80 -8.46
N THR A 286 -0.75 -2.05 -8.04
CA THR A 286 0.36 -2.84 -7.47
C THR A 286 1.75 -2.24 -7.66
N ASP A 287 2.33 -1.75 -6.59
CA ASP A 287 3.62 -1.08 -6.59
C ASP A 287 4.72 -2.03 -7.04
N GLN A 288 5.46 -1.65 -8.08
CA GLN A 288 6.61 -2.40 -8.59
C GLN A 288 7.68 -2.65 -7.51
N TYR A 289 7.84 -1.72 -6.56
CA TYR A 289 8.80 -1.88 -5.46
C TYR A 289 8.33 -2.96 -4.48
N GLN A 290 7.04 -3.03 -4.15
CA GLN A 290 6.48 -4.08 -3.31
C GLN A 290 6.63 -5.46 -3.95
N LEU A 291 6.37 -5.57 -5.26
CA LEU A 291 6.55 -6.83 -5.99
C LEU A 291 8.02 -7.23 -6.04
N THR A 292 8.94 -6.27 -6.26
CA THR A 292 10.37 -6.53 -6.28
C THR A 292 10.90 -6.90 -4.89
N ASP A 293 10.45 -6.26 -3.83
CA ASP A 293 10.78 -6.60 -2.44
C ASP A 293 10.30 -8.02 -2.10
N ARG A 294 9.05 -8.35 -2.45
CA ARG A 294 8.55 -9.74 -2.33
C ARG A 294 9.42 -10.72 -3.12
N ALA A 295 9.83 -10.37 -4.34
CA ALA A 295 10.69 -11.21 -5.16
C ALA A 295 12.02 -11.49 -4.47
N VAL A 296 12.67 -10.48 -3.90
CA VAL A 296 13.96 -10.64 -3.18
C VAL A 296 13.78 -11.46 -1.88
N LYS A 297 12.66 -11.32 -1.18
CA LYS A 297 12.35 -12.17 -0.02
C LYS A 297 12.27 -13.66 -0.39
N TYR A 298 11.79 -13.99 -1.58
CA TYR A 298 11.77 -15.36 -2.09
C TYR A 298 13.07 -15.79 -2.81
N ALA A 299 14.05 -14.90 -2.94
CA ALA A 299 15.31 -15.19 -3.64
C ALA A 299 16.08 -16.37 -3.01
N ILE A 300 16.06 -16.48 -1.69
CA ILE A 300 16.70 -17.59 -0.98
C ILE A 300 16.09 -18.93 -1.42
N LEU A 301 14.78 -18.99 -1.60
CA LEU A 301 14.09 -20.17 -2.09
C LEU A 301 14.56 -20.54 -3.52
N LEU A 302 14.60 -19.55 -4.42
CA LEU A 302 15.06 -19.72 -5.79
C LEU A 302 16.51 -20.25 -5.84
N ILE A 303 17.41 -19.64 -5.09
CA ILE A 303 18.83 -20.06 -5.00
C ILE A 303 18.94 -21.46 -4.41
N ALA A 304 18.24 -21.75 -3.32
CA ALA A 304 18.28 -23.06 -2.68
C ALA A 304 17.75 -24.16 -3.61
N LEU A 305 16.64 -23.94 -4.29
CA LEU A 305 16.08 -24.89 -5.26
C LEU A 305 17.01 -25.10 -6.46
N THR A 306 17.63 -24.03 -6.96
CA THR A 306 18.62 -24.10 -8.04
C THR A 306 19.85 -24.89 -7.58
N PHE A 307 20.41 -24.62 -6.41
CA PHE A 307 21.56 -25.34 -5.89
C PHE A 307 21.23 -26.81 -5.60
N MET A 308 20.02 -27.08 -5.10
CA MET A 308 19.52 -28.45 -4.91
C MET A 308 19.44 -29.20 -6.25
N ALA A 309 18.88 -28.56 -7.29
CA ALA A 309 18.79 -29.14 -8.62
C ALA A 309 20.20 -29.45 -9.20
N PHE A 310 21.15 -28.53 -9.03
CA PHE A 310 22.56 -28.75 -9.42
C PHE A 310 23.17 -29.90 -8.64
N PHE A 311 22.97 -29.98 -7.36
CA PHE A 311 23.51 -31.03 -6.50
C PHE A 311 22.96 -32.42 -6.90
N VAL A 312 21.65 -32.52 -7.14
CA VAL A 312 21.01 -33.77 -7.60
C VAL A 312 21.53 -34.14 -8.98
N PHE A 313 21.62 -33.17 -9.91
CA PHE A 313 22.14 -33.41 -11.25
C PHE A 313 23.62 -33.91 -11.23
N GLU A 314 24.47 -33.25 -10.44
CA GLU A 314 25.88 -33.65 -10.26
C GLU A 314 25.99 -35.08 -9.73
N THR A 315 25.16 -35.39 -8.73
CA THR A 315 25.14 -36.71 -8.09
C THR A 315 24.70 -37.82 -9.06
N LEU A 316 23.64 -37.54 -9.87
CA LEU A 316 23.13 -38.51 -10.84
C LEU A 316 24.06 -38.71 -12.04
N THR A 317 24.78 -37.68 -12.46
CA THR A 317 25.65 -37.73 -13.67
C THR A 317 27.10 -38.10 -13.35
N GLY A 318 27.48 -38.13 -12.05
CA GLY A 318 28.87 -38.38 -11.64
C GLY A 318 29.84 -37.24 -11.98
N LEU A 319 29.35 -36.10 -12.47
CA LEU A 319 30.17 -34.92 -12.75
C LEU A 319 30.63 -34.31 -11.40
N ARG A 320 31.78 -33.65 -11.43
CA ARG A 320 32.26 -32.91 -10.25
C ARG A 320 32.25 -31.43 -10.57
N LEU A 321 31.31 -30.72 -9.95
CA LEU A 321 31.23 -29.27 -10.02
C LEU A 321 32.07 -28.65 -8.94
N HIS A 322 32.83 -27.61 -9.28
CA HIS A 322 33.62 -26.85 -8.34
C HIS A 322 32.71 -25.84 -7.59
N PRO A 323 32.92 -25.58 -6.28
CA PRO A 323 32.12 -24.59 -5.53
C PRO A 323 31.99 -23.22 -6.18
N MET A 324 33.06 -22.76 -6.88
CA MET A 324 33.03 -21.50 -7.63
C MET A 324 31.96 -21.48 -8.74
N GLN A 325 31.61 -22.65 -9.30
CA GLN A 325 30.58 -22.73 -10.34
C GLN A 325 29.19 -22.51 -9.75
N TYR A 326 28.94 -23.05 -8.55
CA TYR A 326 27.73 -22.77 -7.77
C TYR A 326 27.64 -21.28 -7.41
N LEU A 327 28.75 -20.69 -6.96
CA LEU A 327 28.81 -19.28 -6.60
C LEU A 327 28.49 -18.37 -7.79
N LEU A 328 29.08 -18.63 -8.97
CA LEU A 328 28.84 -17.83 -10.18
C LEU A 328 27.40 -17.92 -10.65
N VAL A 329 26.80 -19.12 -10.62
CA VAL A 329 25.36 -19.27 -10.91
C VAL A 329 24.52 -18.55 -9.87
N GLY A 330 24.86 -18.66 -8.58
CA GLY A 330 24.18 -17.91 -7.53
C GLY A 330 24.28 -16.40 -7.70
N LEU A 331 25.45 -15.87 -8.07
CA LEU A 331 25.63 -14.44 -8.36
C LEU A 331 24.80 -14.00 -9.58
N SER A 332 24.64 -14.84 -10.60
CA SER A 332 23.77 -14.53 -11.74
C SER A 332 22.30 -14.45 -11.33
N LEU A 333 21.86 -15.29 -10.37
CA LEU A 333 20.51 -15.20 -9.79
C LEU A 333 20.33 -13.93 -8.94
N VAL A 334 21.35 -13.48 -8.23
CA VAL A 334 21.31 -12.19 -7.52
C VAL A 334 21.26 -11.02 -8.50
N LEU A 335 22.06 -11.09 -9.58
CA LEU A 335 22.08 -10.07 -10.63
C LEU A 335 20.70 -9.94 -11.31
N PHE A 336 19.96 -11.05 -11.45
CA PHE A 336 18.58 -11.04 -11.94
C PHE A 336 17.71 -10.04 -11.16
N TYR A 337 17.78 -10.03 -9.82
CA TYR A 337 16.98 -9.09 -8.99
C TYR A 337 17.43 -7.63 -9.17
N LEU A 338 18.72 -7.40 -9.37
CA LEU A 338 19.22 -6.05 -9.65
C LEU A 338 18.72 -5.54 -11.01
N VAL A 339 18.78 -6.39 -12.04
CA VAL A 339 18.27 -6.08 -13.38
C VAL A 339 16.75 -5.88 -13.35
N LEU A 340 16.04 -6.73 -12.59
CA LEU A 340 14.60 -6.61 -12.40
C LEU A 340 14.25 -5.25 -11.79
N LEU A 341 14.92 -4.82 -10.71
CA LEU A 341 14.70 -3.53 -10.10
C LEU A 341 14.95 -2.40 -11.10
N ALA A 342 16.10 -2.37 -11.74
CA ALA A 342 16.49 -1.31 -12.66
C ALA A 342 15.53 -1.18 -13.87
N LEU A 343 15.10 -2.31 -14.43
CA LEU A 343 14.16 -2.28 -15.56
C LEU A 343 12.72 -1.96 -15.10
N SER A 344 12.29 -2.44 -13.94
CA SER A 344 10.93 -2.24 -13.47
C SER A 344 10.59 -0.77 -13.28
N GLU A 345 11.58 0.07 -12.98
CA GLU A 345 11.42 1.53 -12.88
C GLU A 345 11.05 2.19 -14.22
N HIS A 346 11.37 1.57 -15.36
CA HIS A 346 11.14 2.17 -16.68
C HIS A 346 9.98 1.52 -17.45
N VAL A 347 9.82 0.20 -17.33
CA VAL A 347 8.87 -0.56 -18.15
C VAL A 347 7.80 -1.30 -17.33
N GLY A 348 7.84 -1.13 -16.00
CA GLY A 348 6.96 -1.84 -15.07
C GLY A 348 7.43 -3.27 -14.78
N PHE A 349 6.81 -3.91 -13.76
CA PHE A 349 7.29 -5.18 -13.20
C PHE A 349 7.26 -6.36 -14.18
N THR A 350 6.14 -6.57 -14.89
CA THR A 350 5.99 -7.78 -15.74
C THR A 350 6.94 -7.82 -16.94
N PRO A 351 7.09 -6.76 -17.76
CA PRO A 351 8.09 -6.74 -18.82
C PRO A 351 9.53 -6.85 -18.29
N ALA A 352 9.81 -6.19 -17.16
CA ALA A 352 11.13 -6.27 -16.51
C ALA A 352 11.45 -7.69 -16.06
N TRP A 353 10.49 -8.41 -15.48
CA TRP A 353 10.63 -9.81 -15.10
C TRP A 353 10.99 -10.70 -16.29
N ILE A 354 10.26 -10.56 -17.39
CA ILE A 354 10.51 -11.36 -18.61
C ILE A 354 11.94 -11.12 -19.12
N VAL A 355 12.34 -9.86 -19.24
CA VAL A 355 13.70 -9.52 -19.73
C VAL A 355 14.77 -10.02 -18.79
N ALA A 356 14.61 -9.81 -17.47
CA ALA A 356 15.57 -10.27 -16.46
C ALA A 356 15.70 -11.81 -16.48
N SER A 357 14.57 -12.56 -16.59
CA SER A 357 14.58 -14.02 -16.72
C SER A 357 15.30 -14.49 -17.98
N LEU A 358 15.08 -13.84 -19.12
CA LEU A 358 15.75 -14.19 -20.37
C LEU A 358 17.26 -13.91 -20.30
N VAL A 359 17.67 -12.79 -19.72
CA VAL A 359 19.08 -12.44 -19.52
C VAL A 359 19.74 -13.45 -18.59
N GLY A 360 19.13 -13.75 -17.45
CA GLY A 360 19.63 -14.75 -16.51
C GLY A 360 19.73 -16.15 -17.13
N ALA A 361 18.70 -16.56 -17.86
CA ALA A 361 18.68 -17.83 -18.58
C ALA A 361 19.79 -17.92 -19.66
N ALA A 362 19.99 -16.86 -20.42
CA ALA A 362 21.06 -16.81 -21.45
C ALA A 362 22.46 -16.88 -20.80
N MET A 363 22.70 -16.10 -19.75
CA MET A 363 23.99 -16.14 -19.02
C MET A 363 24.29 -17.53 -18.45
N ASN A 364 23.31 -18.12 -17.73
CA ASN A 364 23.47 -19.46 -17.17
C ASN A 364 23.56 -20.52 -18.24
N GLY A 365 22.80 -20.39 -19.32
CA GLY A 365 22.83 -21.33 -20.44
C GLY A 365 24.19 -21.40 -21.15
N MET A 366 24.78 -20.26 -21.47
CA MET A 366 26.11 -20.18 -22.04
C MET A 366 27.18 -20.74 -21.10
N TYR A 367 27.12 -20.36 -19.82
CA TYR A 367 28.07 -20.82 -18.82
C TYR A 367 27.98 -22.35 -18.60
N LEU A 368 26.78 -22.86 -18.44
CA LEU A 368 26.54 -24.29 -18.21
C LEU A 368 26.86 -25.17 -19.43
N GLN A 369 26.68 -24.63 -20.62
CA GLN A 369 27.08 -25.34 -21.84
C GLN A 369 28.59 -25.68 -21.82
N ALA A 370 29.41 -24.73 -21.41
CA ALA A 370 30.86 -24.94 -21.30
C ALA A 370 31.19 -25.92 -20.14
N VAL A 371 30.51 -25.81 -19.01
CA VAL A 371 30.73 -26.64 -17.81
C VAL A 371 30.28 -28.10 -18.04
N LEU A 372 29.08 -28.29 -18.60
CA LEU A 372 28.47 -29.60 -18.81
C LEU A 372 28.87 -30.26 -20.11
N LYS A 373 29.60 -29.54 -20.99
CA LYS A 373 30.06 -29.98 -22.33
C LYS A 373 28.92 -30.57 -23.17
N SER A 374 27.69 -30.08 -22.98
CA SER A 374 26.52 -30.60 -23.68
C SER A 374 25.40 -29.55 -23.77
N TRP A 375 25.02 -29.19 -24.99
CA TRP A 375 23.87 -28.27 -25.23
C TRP A 375 22.53 -28.82 -24.74
N LYS A 376 22.34 -30.16 -24.83
CA LYS A 376 21.09 -30.78 -24.36
C LYS A 376 20.92 -30.66 -22.82
N ARG A 377 21.99 -30.90 -22.08
CA ARG A 377 21.97 -30.80 -20.60
C ARG A 377 21.83 -29.34 -20.13
N SER A 378 22.56 -28.43 -20.77
CA SER A 378 22.44 -27.00 -20.50
C SER A 378 21.01 -26.49 -20.81
N GLY A 379 20.46 -26.87 -21.99
CA GLY A 379 19.11 -26.48 -22.38
C GLY A 379 18.02 -26.98 -21.40
N MET A 380 18.15 -28.23 -20.92
CA MET A 380 17.25 -28.77 -19.91
C MET A 380 17.30 -27.93 -18.60
N PHE A 381 18.50 -27.52 -18.22
CA PHE A 381 18.69 -26.70 -17.01
C PHE A 381 18.10 -25.30 -17.17
N VAL A 382 18.31 -24.66 -18.31
CA VAL A 382 17.73 -23.37 -18.67
C VAL A 382 16.20 -23.43 -18.67
N LEU A 383 15.62 -24.50 -19.24
CA LEU A 383 14.17 -24.71 -19.22
C LEU A 383 13.63 -24.87 -17.79
N ALA A 384 14.36 -25.58 -16.93
CA ALA A 384 13.98 -25.73 -15.53
C ALA A 384 14.04 -24.38 -14.77
N LEU A 385 15.08 -23.56 -15.03
CA LEU A 385 15.20 -22.20 -14.47
C LEU A 385 14.04 -21.31 -14.93
N LEU A 386 13.77 -21.25 -16.23
CA LEU A 386 12.66 -20.45 -16.76
C LEU A 386 11.32 -20.94 -16.22
N GLY A 387 11.13 -22.25 -16.07
CA GLY A 387 9.95 -22.84 -15.46
C GLY A 387 9.77 -22.37 -13.99
N LEU A 388 10.88 -22.34 -13.24
CA LEU A 388 10.88 -21.84 -11.86
C LEU A 388 10.58 -20.33 -11.82
N ASP A 389 11.15 -19.54 -12.73
CA ASP A 389 10.86 -18.10 -12.84
C ASP A 389 9.37 -17.83 -13.15
N VAL A 390 8.76 -18.63 -14.02
CA VAL A 390 7.31 -18.53 -14.31
C VAL A 390 6.49 -18.84 -13.06
N VAL A 391 6.83 -19.90 -12.33
CA VAL A 391 6.16 -20.28 -11.08
C VAL A 391 6.29 -19.15 -10.04
N MET A 392 7.48 -18.57 -9.91
CA MET A 392 7.74 -17.45 -9.02
C MET A 392 6.93 -16.20 -9.40
N TRP A 393 6.81 -15.91 -10.70
CA TRP A 393 6.00 -14.80 -11.18
C TRP A 393 4.51 -14.95 -10.79
N PHE A 394 3.94 -16.15 -10.96
CA PHE A 394 2.59 -16.45 -10.52
C PHE A 394 2.44 -16.29 -9.00
N LEU A 395 3.41 -16.79 -8.23
CA LEU A 395 3.40 -16.70 -6.77
C LEU A 395 3.40 -15.24 -6.29
N LEU A 396 4.19 -14.37 -6.94
CA LEU A 396 4.30 -12.95 -6.58
C LEU A 396 3.02 -12.18 -6.88
N ARG A 397 2.31 -12.53 -7.95
CA ARG A 397 1.04 -11.88 -8.30
C ARG A 397 -0.17 -12.37 -7.50
N SER A 398 -0.06 -13.53 -6.86
CA SER A 398 -1.14 -14.11 -6.04
C SER A 398 -1.04 -13.62 -4.61
N GLU A 399 -1.66 -12.47 -4.29
CA GLU A 399 -1.59 -11.89 -2.94
C GLU A 399 -2.20 -12.82 -1.89
N ASP A 400 -3.42 -13.30 -2.13
CA ASP A 400 -4.17 -14.11 -1.17
C ASP A 400 -3.71 -15.57 -1.10
N SER A 401 -3.11 -16.09 -2.17
CA SER A 401 -2.74 -17.50 -2.30
C SER A 401 -1.23 -17.76 -2.22
N ALA A 402 -0.42 -16.75 -1.89
CA ALA A 402 1.04 -16.84 -1.90
C ALA A 402 1.56 -17.96 -0.96
N LEU A 403 0.97 -18.12 0.22
CA LEU A 403 1.34 -19.16 1.19
C LEU A 403 1.02 -20.57 0.64
N LEU A 404 -0.16 -20.73 0.05
CA LEU A 404 -0.58 -22.01 -0.53
C LEU A 404 0.31 -22.39 -1.71
N LEU A 405 0.53 -21.45 -2.64
CA LEU A 405 1.40 -21.69 -3.80
C LEU A 405 2.85 -21.93 -3.39
N GLY A 406 3.39 -21.17 -2.44
CA GLY A 406 4.74 -21.37 -1.92
C GLY A 406 4.92 -22.74 -1.26
N SER A 407 3.96 -23.18 -0.46
CA SER A 407 3.98 -24.51 0.15
C SER A 407 3.86 -25.63 -0.89
N ALA A 408 3.04 -25.46 -1.91
CA ALA A 408 2.92 -26.40 -3.02
C ALA A 408 4.23 -26.52 -3.82
N VAL A 409 4.89 -25.41 -4.11
CA VAL A 409 6.22 -25.40 -4.79
C VAL A 409 7.24 -26.19 -3.97
N LEU A 410 7.31 -25.94 -2.66
CA LEU A 410 8.22 -26.68 -1.77
C LEU A 410 7.89 -28.17 -1.74
N ALA A 411 6.61 -28.54 -1.66
CA ALA A 411 6.19 -29.94 -1.65
C ALA A 411 6.55 -30.65 -2.97
N VAL A 412 6.31 -30.00 -4.11
CA VAL A 412 6.66 -30.54 -5.44
C VAL A 412 8.17 -30.66 -5.58
N ALA A 413 8.94 -29.65 -5.14
CA ALA A 413 10.40 -29.69 -5.17
C ALA A 413 10.94 -30.85 -4.33
N LEU A 414 10.45 -30.99 -3.08
CA LEU A 414 10.86 -32.08 -2.19
C LEU A 414 10.49 -33.44 -2.78
N PHE A 415 9.26 -33.60 -3.27
CA PHE A 415 8.82 -34.82 -3.93
C PHE A 415 9.71 -35.16 -5.14
N SER A 416 10.05 -34.17 -5.97
CA SER A 416 10.92 -34.35 -7.14
C SER A 416 12.31 -34.84 -6.71
N VAL A 417 12.90 -34.25 -5.68
CA VAL A 417 14.19 -34.68 -5.12
C VAL A 417 14.11 -36.12 -4.60
N MET A 418 13.09 -36.43 -3.80
CA MET A 418 12.87 -37.78 -3.27
C MET A 418 12.70 -38.81 -4.41
N TYR A 419 11.90 -38.48 -5.42
CA TYR A 419 11.65 -39.36 -6.56
C TYR A 419 12.93 -39.62 -7.39
N LEU A 420 13.70 -38.57 -7.69
CA LEU A 420 14.93 -38.66 -8.46
C LEU A 420 16.04 -39.42 -7.70
N THR A 421 16.09 -39.28 -6.39
CA THR A 421 17.15 -39.86 -5.55
C THR A 421 16.74 -41.19 -4.92
N ARG A 422 15.54 -41.75 -5.17
CA ARG A 422 14.99 -42.95 -4.51
C ARG A 422 15.84 -44.22 -4.69
N HIS A 423 16.60 -44.33 -5.81
CA HIS A 423 17.47 -45.48 -6.11
C HIS A 423 18.93 -45.18 -5.81
N PHE A 424 19.25 -44.09 -5.17
CA PHE A 424 20.60 -43.61 -4.95
C PHE A 424 21.16 -44.12 -3.63
N ASP A 425 22.38 -44.73 -3.68
CA ASP A 425 23.07 -45.14 -2.46
C ASP A 425 23.89 -44.01 -1.86
N TRP A 426 23.31 -43.36 -0.85
CA TRP A 426 23.91 -42.24 -0.10
C TRP A 426 25.15 -42.67 0.69
N TYR A 427 25.29 -43.97 1.07
CA TYR A 427 26.43 -44.47 1.80
C TYR A 427 27.67 -44.57 0.93
N SER A 428 27.53 -44.88 -0.34
CA SER A 428 28.64 -44.93 -1.31
C SER A 428 29.35 -43.59 -1.51
N LEU A 429 28.59 -42.47 -1.41
CA LEU A 429 29.13 -41.10 -1.44
C LEU A 429 29.86 -40.70 -0.15
N SER A 430 29.51 -41.31 0.94
CA SER A 430 30.08 -40.98 2.27
C SER A 430 31.40 -41.67 2.54
N GLN A 431 31.74 -42.71 1.77
CA GLN A 431 32.97 -43.44 1.95
C GLN A 431 34.12 -42.81 1.15
N PRO A 432 35.28 -42.57 1.78
CA PRO A 432 36.47 -42.18 1.05
C PRO A 432 36.85 -43.30 0.04
N LYS A 433 37.08 -42.92 -1.24
CA LYS A 433 37.61 -43.90 -2.22
C LYS A 433 38.80 -44.57 -1.60
N ARG A 434 38.75 -45.92 -1.44
CA ARG A 434 39.94 -46.71 -1.12
C ARG A 434 40.95 -46.48 -2.27
N PRO A 435 42.25 -46.22 -1.94
CA PRO A 435 43.28 -46.23 -2.96
C PRO A 435 43.19 -47.57 -3.69
N GLU A 436 43.20 -47.53 -5.02
CA GLU A 436 43.37 -48.74 -5.78
C GLU A 436 44.65 -49.41 -5.29
N PRO A 437 44.63 -50.74 -4.97
CA PRO A 437 45.85 -51.45 -4.62
C PRO A 437 46.84 -51.24 -5.79
N PRO A 438 48.14 -51.05 -5.49
CA PRO A 438 49.14 -50.95 -6.53
C PRO A 438 48.94 -52.08 -7.51
N ALA A 439 48.96 -51.82 -8.79
CA ALA A 439 48.89 -52.85 -9.84
C ALA A 439 49.93 -53.91 -9.47
N GLU A 440 49.51 -55.17 -9.33
CA GLU A 440 50.44 -56.28 -9.16
C GLU A 440 51.45 -56.19 -10.31
N PRO A 441 52.77 -56.27 -10.00
CA PRO A 441 53.75 -56.24 -11.07
C PRO A 441 53.49 -57.42 -11.98
N ASP A 442 53.41 -57.15 -13.27
CA ASP A 442 53.24 -58.13 -14.34
C ASP A 442 54.29 -59.24 -14.16
N ASP A 443 53.78 -60.43 -13.96
CA ASP A 443 54.57 -61.65 -13.71
C ASP A 443 55.53 -62.02 -14.90
N ASP A 444 55.45 -61.27 -15.98
CA ASP A 444 56.33 -61.45 -17.18
C ASP A 444 57.75 -60.86 -17.02
N THR A 445 58.04 -60.10 -15.98
CA THR A 445 59.37 -59.56 -15.69
C THR A 445 60.28 -60.49 -14.93
N MET A 446 59.79 -61.61 -14.39
CA MET A 446 60.57 -62.55 -13.63
C MET A 446 61.15 -63.73 -14.51
N ARG A 447 60.98 -63.76 -15.83
CA ARG A 447 61.48 -64.80 -16.70
C ARG A 447 62.81 -64.53 -17.40
N ILE A 448 63.54 -63.48 -17.03
CA ILE A 448 64.81 -63.12 -17.77
C ILE A 448 66.06 -63.56 -17.00
N TRP A 449 65.94 -64.21 -15.88
CA TRP A 449 67.13 -64.76 -15.18
C TRP A 449 66.99 -66.23 -14.94
N LYS A 450 67.23 -67.06 -15.97
CA LYS A 450 67.78 -68.41 -15.93
C LYS A 450 68.72 -68.61 -17.07
#